data_c79a97295fe508da2c31aa701be27208
#
_entry.id   c79a97295fe508da2c31aa701be27208
#
_cell.length_a   1.000
_cell.length_b   1.000
_cell.length_c   1.000
_cell.angle_alpha   90.00
_cell.angle_beta   90.00
_cell.angle_gamma   90.00
#
_symmetry.space_group_name_H-M   'P 1'
#
loop_
_entity.id
_entity.type
_entity.pdbx_description
1 polymer ?
#
loop_
_entity_poly.entity_id
_entity_poly.type
_entity_poly.pdbx_seq_one_letter_code
_entity_poly.pdbx_strand_id
1 'polypeptide(L)'
;METINFEKLKKPYFIAEIGGNHAGEKKFALEGIKNAKKSGADCVKFQMYRAEDLIIKTMPVMQHVKSIGKEKFQFERFKKLEINENDIKDYYKACRKVKIHLSVTPFYEDCIEFLSNYVSFFKIASGDINYFPLIEKISNFKK
;
A
#
# COMPACT_ATOMS: atom_id res chain seq x y z
N MET A 1 15.32 -3.11 -2.31
CA MET A 1 14.76 -3.71 -3.54
C MET A 1 15.32 -2.97 -4.74
N GLU A 2 15.37 -3.59 -5.89
CA GLU A 2 15.82 -2.93 -7.11
C GLU A 2 14.79 -1.86 -7.53
N THR A 3 15.26 -0.69 -7.95
CA THR A 3 14.42 0.39 -8.45
C THR A 3 13.97 0.07 -9.88
N ILE A 4 12.71 0.28 -10.19
CA ILE A 4 12.15 -0.01 -11.53
C ILE A 4 12.34 1.20 -12.43
N ASN A 5 12.94 0.97 -13.59
CA ASN A 5 12.95 1.97 -14.66
C ASN A 5 11.79 1.69 -15.61
N PHE A 6 10.69 2.42 -15.44
CA PHE A 6 9.48 2.24 -16.23
C PHE A 6 9.66 2.59 -17.72
N GLU A 7 10.58 3.48 -18.06
CA GLU A 7 10.85 3.88 -19.45
C GLU A 7 11.51 2.75 -20.27
N LYS A 8 12.18 1.81 -19.60
CA LYS A 8 12.86 0.67 -20.24
C LYS A 8 12.01 -0.58 -20.36
N LEU A 9 10.76 -0.54 -19.91
CA LEU A 9 9.88 -1.69 -19.98
C LEU A 9 9.47 -1.99 -21.43
N LYS A 10 9.67 -3.25 -21.85
CA LYS A 10 9.27 -3.73 -23.18
C LYS A 10 7.89 -4.39 -23.22
N LYS A 11 7.26 -4.56 -22.08
CA LYS A 11 5.95 -5.20 -21.89
C LYS A 11 5.18 -4.53 -20.76
N PRO A 12 3.84 -4.70 -20.67
CA PRO A 12 3.06 -4.22 -19.54
C PRO A 12 3.62 -4.74 -18.22
N TYR A 13 3.60 -3.88 -17.20
CA TYR A 13 4.02 -4.20 -15.83
C TYR A 13 2.78 -4.30 -14.95
N PHE A 14 2.50 -5.51 -14.45
CA PHE A 14 1.28 -5.79 -13.71
C PHE A 14 1.47 -5.57 -12.21
N ILE A 15 0.70 -4.67 -11.64
CA ILE A 15 0.68 -4.35 -10.22
C ILE A 15 -0.59 -4.92 -9.61
N ALA A 16 -0.45 -5.92 -8.73
CA ALA A 16 -1.57 -6.45 -7.96
C ALA A 16 -1.84 -5.54 -6.75
N GLU A 17 -2.98 -4.87 -6.74
CA GLU A 17 -3.44 -4.04 -5.62
C GLU A 17 -4.00 -4.92 -4.51
N ILE A 18 -3.24 -5.07 -3.42
CA ILE A 18 -3.74 -5.73 -2.21
C ILE A 18 -4.63 -4.77 -1.42
N GLY A 19 -4.19 -3.49 -1.28
CA GLY A 19 -4.98 -2.44 -0.64
C GLY A 19 -5.54 -2.88 0.71
N GLY A 20 -6.85 -2.83 0.86
CA GLY A 20 -7.57 -3.29 2.06
C GLY A 20 -8.02 -4.76 2.02
N ASN A 21 -7.68 -5.54 0.96
CA ASN A 21 -8.13 -6.92 0.82
C ASN A 21 -7.53 -7.89 1.86
N HIS A 22 -6.49 -7.44 2.59
CA HIS A 22 -5.95 -8.20 3.73
C HIS A 22 -6.89 -8.20 4.95
N ALA A 23 -7.96 -7.41 4.93
CA ALA A 23 -8.99 -7.34 5.98
C ALA A 23 -8.46 -7.11 7.42
N GLY A 24 -7.27 -6.51 7.56
CA GLY A 24 -6.57 -6.32 8.82
C GLY A 24 -5.80 -7.56 9.31
N GLU A 25 -5.76 -8.64 8.52
CA GLU A 25 -5.13 -9.89 8.90
C GLU A 25 -3.83 -10.10 8.10
N LYS A 26 -2.70 -10.17 8.80
CA LYS A 26 -1.38 -10.39 8.17
C LYS A 26 -1.33 -11.64 7.29
N LYS A 27 -2.00 -12.73 7.69
CA LYS A 27 -2.02 -13.97 6.91
C LYS A 27 -2.60 -13.76 5.50
N PHE A 28 -3.67 -12.97 5.37
CA PHE A 28 -4.29 -12.68 4.07
C PHE A 28 -3.40 -11.80 3.21
N ALA A 29 -2.67 -10.85 3.81
CA ALA A 29 -1.66 -10.08 3.09
C ALA A 29 -0.55 -10.99 2.53
N LEU A 30 -0.02 -11.91 3.33
CA LEU A 30 1.03 -12.84 2.91
C LEU A 30 0.54 -13.86 1.86
N GLU A 31 -0.71 -14.30 1.96
CA GLU A 31 -1.36 -15.12 0.92
C GLU A 31 -1.56 -14.34 -0.37
N GLY A 32 -2.01 -13.09 -0.26
CA GLY A 32 -2.17 -12.17 -1.39
C GLY A 32 -0.86 -11.99 -2.18
N ILE A 33 0.28 -11.82 -1.49
CA ILE A 33 1.61 -11.73 -2.11
C ILE A 33 1.92 -13.01 -2.92
N LYS A 34 1.70 -14.18 -2.33
CA LYS A 34 1.96 -15.47 -3.00
C LYS A 34 1.05 -15.66 -4.23
N ASN A 35 -0.23 -15.33 -4.07
CA ASN A 35 -1.22 -15.49 -5.13
C ASN A 35 -0.98 -14.51 -6.28
N ALA A 36 -0.65 -13.25 -5.98
CA ALA A 36 -0.25 -12.26 -6.98
C ALA A 36 0.92 -12.78 -7.84
N LYS A 37 1.96 -13.33 -7.20
CA LYS A 37 3.09 -13.94 -7.92
C LYS A 37 2.67 -15.11 -8.79
N LYS A 38 1.84 -16.02 -8.27
CA LYS A 38 1.33 -17.16 -9.04
C LYS A 38 0.50 -16.73 -10.25
N SER A 39 -0.22 -15.62 -10.13
CA SER A 39 -1.03 -15.05 -11.22
C SER A 39 -0.23 -14.22 -12.23
N GLY A 40 1.09 -14.15 -12.08
CA GLY A 40 1.96 -13.46 -13.03
C GLY A 40 2.15 -11.97 -12.77
N ALA A 41 1.73 -11.44 -11.62
CA ALA A 41 2.00 -10.06 -11.28
C ALA A 41 3.50 -9.79 -11.08
N ASP A 42 3.95 -8.60 -11.49
CA ASP A 42 5.31 -8.12 -11.34
C ASP A 42 5.52 -7.44 -9.98
N CYS A 43 4.46 -6.87 -9.41
CA CYS A 43 4.48 -6.12 -8.16
C CYS A 43 3.21 -6.35 -7.35
N VAL A 44 3.31 -6.27 -6.02
CA VAL A 44 2.17 -6.09 -5.13
C VAL A 44 2.19 -4.68 -4.55
N LYS A 45 1.00 -4.08 -4.38
CA LYS A 45 0.88 -2.75 -3.82
C LYS A 45 0.00 -2.74 -2.56
N PHE A 46 0.53 -2.11 -1.51
CA PHE A 46 -0.14 -1.86 -0.24
C PHE A 46 -0.34 -0.35 -0.02
N GLN A 47 -1.01 0.00 1.06
CA GLN A 47 -1.29 1.37 1.46
C GLN A 47 -0.87 1.54 2.92
N MET A 48 -0.08 2.56 3.24
CA MET A 48 0.34 2.88 4.59
C MET A 48 -0.21 4.24 5.01
N TYR A 49 -1.14 4.22 5.94
CA TYR A 49 -1.84 5.40 6.46
C TYR A 49 -2.11 5.26 7.96
N ARG A 50 -2.49 6.35 8.57
CA ARG A 50 -3.11 6.41 9.91
C ARG A 50 -4.54 6.86 9.73
N ALA A 51 -5.50 6.18 10.32
CA ALA A 51 -6.92 6.52 10.17
C ALA A 51 -7.22 7.93 10.69
N GLU A 52 -6.48 8.36 11.71
CA GLU A 52 -6.55 9.70 12.29
C GLU A 52 -6.23 10.82 11.29
N ASP A 53 -5.33 10.55 10.34
CA ASP A 53 -4.88 11.53 9.35
C ASP A 53 -5.79 11.55 8.10
N LEU A 54 -6.57 10.49 7.89
CA LEU A 54 -7.38 10.33 6.67
C LEU A 54 -8.84 10.71 6.85
N ILE A 55 -9.43 10.48 8.03
CA ILE A 55 -10.88 10.54 8.14
C ILE A 55 -11.34 10.93 9.54
N ILE A 56 -12.40 11.73 9.61
CA ILE A 56 -13.03 12.10 10.88
C ILE A 56 -13.77 10.90 11.50
N LYS A 57 -13.71 10.78 12.82
CA LYS A 57 -14.26 9.64 13.56
C LYS A 57 -15.75 9.38 13.35
N THR A 58 -16.51 10.43 13.04
CA THR A 58 -17.95 10.37 12.87
C THR A 58 -18.41 10.16 11.42
N MET A 59 -17.46 10.00 10.47
CA MET A 59 -17.82 9.77 9.07
C MET A 59 -18.55 8.44 8.90
N PRO A 60 -19.82 8.46 8.39
CA PRO A 60 -20.56 7.23 8.15
C PRO A 60 -19.89 6.34 7.10
N VAL A 61 -20.05 5.04 7.24
CA VAL A 61 -19.61 4.10 6.22
C VAL A 61 -20.35 4.33 4.92
N MET A 62 -19.63 4.36 3.79
CA MET A 62 -20.21 4.53 2.47
C MET A 62 -21.22 3.43 2.14
N GLN A 63 -22.28 3.76 1.40
CA GLN A 63 -23.41 2.86 1.16
C GLN A 63 -23.00 1.52 0.53
N HIS A 64 -22.08 1.53 -0.42
CA HIS A 64 -21.56 0.30 -1.07
C HIS A 64 -20.69 -0.58 -0.16
N VAL A 65 -20.24 -0.06 0.97
CA VAL A 65 -19.41 -0.78 1.95
C VAL A 65 -20.26 -1.35 3.08
N LYS A 66 -21.46 -0.82 3.33
CA LYS A 66 -22.36 -1.28 4.40
C LYS A 66 -22.72 -2.78 4.31
N SER A 67 -22.70 -3.34 3.11
CA SER A 67 -22.97 -4.76 2.89
C SER A 67 -21.78 -5.69 3.19
N ILE A 68 -20.59 -5.13 3.37
CA ILE A 68 -19.34 -5.91 3.46
C ILE A 68 -18.80 -5.96 4.90
N GLY A 69 -19.09 -4.94 5.72
CA GLY A 69 -18.58 -4.80 7.08
C GLY A 69 -19.68 -4.56 8.11
N LYS A 70 -19.32 -4.74 9.39
CA LYS A 70 -20.21 -4.47 10.54
C LYS A 70 -19.95 -3.08 11.14
N GLU A 71 -18.93 -2.38 10.67
CA GLU A 71 -18.50 -1.10 11.20
C GLU A 71 -19.56 -0.02 10.90
N LYS A 72 -19.88 0.79 11.92
CA LYS A 72 -20.82 1.91 11.82
C LYS A 72 -20.17 3.14 11.19
N PHE A 73 -18.89 3.35 11.47
CA PHE A 73 -18.11 4.48 11.00
C PHE A 73 -16.95 4.05 10.13
N GLN A 74 -16.63 4.88 9.14
CA GLN A 74 -15.52 4.65 8.22
C GLN A 74 -14.18 4.63 8.94
N PHE A 75 -14.04 5.41 10.02
CA PHE A 75 -12.85 5.45 10.86
C PHE A 75 -12.49 4.07 11.43
N GLU A 76 -13.47 3.34 11.98
CA GLU A 76 -13.26 2.01 12.57
C GLU A 76 -12.74 1.02 11.51
N ARG A 77 -13.28 1.12 10.30
CA ARG A 77 -12.84 0.31 9.16
C ARG A 77 -11.40 0.63 8.77
N PHE A 78 -11.05 1.91 8.59
CA PHE A 78 -9.68 2.31 8.28
C PHE A 78 -8.72 1.91 9.38
N LYS A 79 -9.09 2.09 10.64
CA LYS A 79 -8.26 1.69 11.78
C LYS A 79 -7.92 0.21 11.79
N LYS A 80 -8.90 -0.63 11.46
CA LYS A 80 -8.71 -2.08 11.33
C LYS A 80 -7.77 -2.47 10.19
N LEU A 81 -7.73 -1.67 9.14
CA LEU A 81 -6.94 -1.94 7.92
C LEU A 81 -5.56 -1.28 7.94
N GLU A 82 -5.19 -0.58 9.00
CA GLU A 82 -3.85 0.00 9.12
C GLU A 82 -2.77 -1.07 9.08
N ILE A 83 -1.69 -0.78 8.38
CA ILE A 83 -0.45 -1.56 8.41
C ILE A 83 0.65 -0.72 9.04
N ASN A 84 1.50 -1.36 9.81
CA ASN A 84 2.60 -0.73 10.52
C ASN A 84 3.96 -1.12 9.90
N GLU A 85 5.03 -0.55 10.42
CA GLU A 85 6.39 -0.82 9.94
C GLU A 85 6.80 -2.30 10.02
N ASN A 86 6.36 -3.03 11.07
CA ASN A 86 6.68 -4.44 11.20
C ASN A 86 5.95 -5.27 10.14
N ASP A 87 4.72 -4.88 9.78
CA ASP A 87 3.99 -5.52 8.69
C ASP A 87 4.71 -5.31 7.35
N ILE A 88 5.17 -4.09 7.08
CA ILE A 88 5.97 -3.80 5.87
C ILE A 88 7.24 -4.63 5.82
N LYS A 89 7.98 -4.77 6.93
CA LYS A 89 9.17 -5.62 7.01
C LYS A 89 8.86 -7.09 6.66
N ASP A 90 7.75 -7.60 7.16
CA ASP A 90 7.33 -8.98 6.90
C ASP A 90 6.85 -9.16 5.45
N TYR A 91 6.10 -8.19 4.90
CA TYR A 91 5.67 -8.20 3.50
C TYR A 91 6.87 -8.11 2.55
N TYR A 92 7.86 -7.28 2.87
CA TYR A 92 9.11 -7.23 2.12
C TYR A 92 9.85 -8.58 2.09
N LYS A 93 9.99 -9.25 3.25
CA LYS A 93 10.60 -10.59 3.31
C LYS A 93 9.84 -11.60 2.46
N ALA A 94 8.49 -11.56 2.52
CA ALA A 94 7.65 -12.42 1.71
C ALA A 94 7.81 -12.14 0.21
N CYS A 95 7.81 -10.88 -0.19
CA CYS A 95 8.02 -10.46 -1.58
C CYS A 95 9.39 -10.93 -2.10
N ARG A 96 10.45 -10.76 -1.30
CA ARG A 96 11.79 -11.24 -1.64
C ARG A 96 11.83 -12.75 -1.86
N LYS A 97 11.16 -13.51 -0.99
CA LYS A 97 11.11 -14.98 -1.08
C LYS A 97 10.48 -15.47 -2.37
N VAL A 98 9.42 -14.81 -2.83
CA VAL A 98 8.71 -15.21 -4.07
C VAL A 98 9.16 -14.42 -5.32
N LYS A 99 10.15 -13.54 -5.17
CA LYS A 99 10.71 -12.71 -6.25
C LYS A 99 9.62 -11.87 -6.95
N ILE A 100 8.88 -11.07 -6.18
CA ILE A 100 7.93 -10.06 -6.65
C ILE A 100 8.31 -8.70 -6.07
N HIS A 101 8.06 -7.62 -6.79
CA HIS A 101 8.33 -6.28 -6.27
C HIS A 101 7.29 -5.87 -5.22
N LEU A 102 7.70 -4.95 -4.34
CA LEU A 102 6.83 -4.33 -3.35
C LEU A 102 6.72 -2.83 -3.65
N SER A 103 5.51 -2.33 -3.73
CA SER A 103 5.19 -0.91 -3.74
C SER A 103 4.24 -0.56 -2.60
N VAL A 104 4.32 0.64 -2.10
CA VAL A 104 3.43 1.16 -1.07
C VAL A 104 2.99 2.57 -1.45
N THR A 105 1.71 2.87 -1.23
CA THR A 105 1.19 4.23 -1.26
C THR A 105 1.32 4.81 0.14
N PRO A 106 2.22 5.77 0.39
CA PRO A 106 2.25 6.52 1.65
C PRO A 106 1.15 7.57 1.67
N PHE A 107 0.52 7.80 2.82
CA PHE A 107 -0.47 8.85 3.03
C PHE A 107 -0.02 9.90 4.08
N TYR A 108 1.20 9.78 4.59
CA TYR A 108 1.81 10.76 5.49
C TYR A 108 3.33 10.75 5.30
N GLU A 109 3.96 11.89 5.56
CA GLU A 109 5.36 12.14 5.20
C GLU A 109 6.37 11.34 6.03
N ASP A 110 6.05 11.06 7.32
CA ASP A 110 7.02 10.43 8.23
C ASP A 110 7.36 8.98 7.84
N CYS A 111 6.46 8.30 7.10
CA CYS A 111 6.73 6.92 6.68
C CYS A 111 7.62 6.81 5.43
N ILE A 112 7.87 7.90 4.70
CA ILE A 112 8.55 7.85 3.40
C ILE A 112 9.99 7.36 3.54
N GLU A 113 10.75 7.90 4.49
CA GLU A 113 12.14 7.50 4.71
C GLU A 113 12.24 6.01 5.07
N PHE A 114 11.39 5.56 5.99
CA PHE A 114 11.31 4.14 6.33
C PHE A 114 10.97 3.29 5.09
N LEU A 115 9.89 3.63 4.37
CA LEU A 115 9.43 2.90 3.20
C LEU A 115 10.47 2.84 2.08
N SER A 116 11.29 3.90 1.93
CA SER A 116 12.33 3.95 0.89
C SER A 116 13.31 2.77 0.94
N ASN A 117 13.49 2.15 2.12
CA ASN A 117 14.36 0.99 2.28
C ASN A 117 13.73 -0.32 1.75
N TYR A 118 12.42 -0.36 1.56
CA TYR A 118 11.68 -1.59 1.27
C TYR A 118 10.99 -1.62 -0.08
N VAL A 119 10.55 -0.45 -0.59
CA VAL A 119 9.80 -0.37 -1.85
C VAL A 119 10.69 -0.29 -3.09
N SER A 120 10.20 -0.80 -4.22
CA SER A 120 10.84 -0.63 -5.54
C SER A 120 10.48 0.70 -6.17
N PHE A 121 9.31 1.25 -5.86
CA PHE A 121 8.82 2.57 -6.23
C PHE A 121 7.68 2.98 -5.30
N PHE A 122 7.42 4.27 -5.21
CA PHE A 122 6.26 4.82 -4.51
C PHE A 122 5.07 4.98 -5.45
N LYS A 123 3.87 4.83 -4.93
CA LYS A 123 2.64 5.23 -5.61
C LYS A 123 2.06 6.45 -4.88
N ILE A 124 1.81 7.53 -5.59
CA ILE A 124 1.08 8.68 -5.07
C ILE A 124 -0.42 8.43 -5.28
N ALA A 125 -1.22 8.55 -4.22
CA ALA A 125 -2.67 8.39 -4.32
C ALA A 125 -3.28 9.48 -5.21
N SER A 126 -4.39 9.17 -5.88
CA SER A 126 -5.08 10.16 -6.72
C SER A 126 -5.61 11.36 -5.92
N GLY A 127 -5.95 11.14 -4.64
CA GLY A 127 -6.36 12.21 -3.73
C GLY A 127 -5.22 13.14 -3.31
N ASP A 128 -3.97 12.69 -3.42
CA ASP A 128 -2.79 13.40 -2.94
C ASP A 128 -1.94 13.99 -4.08
N ILE A 129 -2.48 14.01 -5.31
CA ILE A 129 -1.73 14.51 -6.49
C ILE A 129 -1.37 15.99 -6.40
N ASN A 130 -2.02 16.74 -5.55
CA ASN A 130 -1.74 18.15 -5.23
C ASN A 130 -1.19 18.35 -3.81
N TYR A 131 -0.84 17.29 -3.09
CA TYR A 131 -0.19 17.38 -1.79
C TYR A 131 1.33 17.47 -1.99
N PHE A 132 1.79 18.66 -2.36
CA PHE A 132 3.18 18.91 -2.74
C PHE A 132 4.21 18.51 -1.69
N PRO A 133 4.03 18.73 -0.36
CA PRO A 133 5.02 18.31 0.64
C PRO A 133 5.33 16.81 0.58
N LEU A 134 4.30 15.96 0.42
CA LEU A 134 4.47 14.52 0.26
C LEU A 134 5.23 14.18 -1.03
N ILE A 135 4.87 14.83 -2.14
CA ILE A 135 5.47 14.58 -3.45
C ILE A 135 6.95 14.99 -3.45
N GLU A 136 7.28 16.16 -2.93
CA GLU A 136 8.65 16.65 -2.80
C GLU A 136 9.50 15.69 -1.96
N LYS A 137 8.97 15.23 -0.83
CA LYS A 137 9.69 14.30 0.03
C LYS A 137 9.94 12.95 -0.68
N ILE A 138 8.97 12.44 -1.43
CA ILE A 138 9.12 11.21 -2.22
C ILE A 138 10.18 11.40 -3.31
N SER A 139 10.20 12.54 -4.01
CA SER A 139 11.10 12.80 -5.12
C SER A 139 12.59 12.72 -4.76
N ASN A 140 12.92 12.99 -3.49
CA ASN A 140 14.29 12.91 -2.98
C ASN A 140 14.87 11.49 -3.00
N PHE A 141 14.05 10.45 -3.07
CA PHE A 141 14.49 9.05 -3.03
C PHE A 141 14.70 8.43 -4.42
N LYS A 142 14.39 9.14 -5.51
CA LYS A 142 14.58 8.67 -6.90
C LYS A 142 13.99 7.27 -7.18
N LYS A 143 12.80 7.03 -6.62
CA LYS A 143 12.08 5.74 -6.71
C LYS A 143 10.68 5.89 -7.25
#